data_ebf7c0cbcc8ce87e070e67c6883c4bdb
#
_entry.id   ebf7c0cbcc8ce87e070e67c6883c4bdb
#
_cell.length_a   1.000
_cell.length_b   1.000
_cell.length_c   1.000
_cell.angle_alpha   90.00
_cell.angle_beta   90.00
_cell.angle_gamma   90.00
#
_symmetry.space_group_name_H-M   'P 1'
#
loop_
_entity.id
_entity.type
_entity.pdbx_description
1 polymer ?
#
loop_
_entity_poly.entity_id
_entity_poly.type
_entity_poly.pdbx_seq_one_letter_code
_entity_poly.pdbx_strand_id
1 'polypeptide(L)'
;MATQPTVLPKLYIGMDIHKKSWSVHLRTDISDHKTITIPSSNDVLYHYVQTNFPEHEVSLVYEAGCCGFTASRYFLNLGWNVLVVNPADVPRTDKQSHQKTDVLDCRNLAKQLQSGHLRGIYIPDQKQDYLKSLVRQRAETTRQLRKIKCSIKALLLY
;
A
#
# COMPACT_ATOMS: atom_id res chain seq x y z
N MET A 1 -33.62 10.25 -26.69
CA MET A 1 -33.15 10.83 -25.42
C MET A 1 -31.78 10.24 -25.14
N ALA A 2 -30.72 11.00 -25.31
CA ALA A 2 -29.37 10.54 -25.01
C ALA A 2 -29.21 10.58 -23.50
N THR A 3 -29.08 9.41 -22.87
CA THR A 3 -28.72 9.25 -21.45
C THR A 3 -27.30 9.83 -21.26
N GLN A 4 -27.20 10.95 -20.55
CA GLN A 4 -25.90 11.47 -20.13
C GLN A 4 -25.19 10.38 -19.29
N PRO A 5 -23.90 10.13 -19.52
CA PRO A 5 -23.17 9.17 -18.70
C PRO A 5 -23.22 9.66 -17.25
N THR A 6 -23.80 8.89 -16.37
CA THR A 6 -23.83 9.16 -14.93
C THR A 6 -22.39 9.04 -14.44
N VAL A 7 -21.73 10.17 -14.17
CA VAL A 7 -20.39 10.18 -13.59
C VAL A 7 -20.54 9.72 -12.13
N LEU A 8 -20.00 8.55 -11.82
CA LEU A 8 -20.00 8.04 -10.45
C LEU A 8 -19.15 8.94 -9.55
N PRO A 9 -19.56 9.17 -8.29
CA PRO A 9 -18.74 9.89 -7.34
C PRO A 9 -17.45 9.11 -7.06
N LYS A 10 -16.35 9.82 -6.83
CA LYS A 10 -15.04 9.22 -6.62
C LYS A 10 -14.69 9.11 -5.14
N LEU A 11 -14.13 7.97 -4.75
CA LEU A 11 -13.58 7.73 -3.43
C LEU A 11 -12.09 7.46 -3.52
N TYR A 12 -11.30 8.25 -2.82
CA TYR A 12 -9.84 8.12 -2.72
C TYR A 12 -9.47 7.59 -1.35
N ILE A 13 -8.76 6.48 -1.32
CA ILE A 13 -8.36 5.78 -0.10
C ILE A 13 -6.84 5.77 0.01
N GLY A 14 -6.29 6.37 1.08
CA GLY A 14 -4.91 6.23 1.46
C GLY A 14 -4.78 5.25 2.63
N MET A 15 -3.90 4.26 2.50
CA MET A 15 -3.70 3.25 3.52
C MET A 15 -2.25 3.19 3.99
N ASP A 16 -2.08 2.95 5.29
CA ASP A 16 -0.85 2.43 5.87
C ASP A 16 -1.09 1.00 6.35
N ILE A 17 -0.36 0.07 5.72
CA ILE A 17 -0.59 -1.37 5.87
C ILE A 17 0.43 -1.97 6.83
N HIS A 18 -0.05 -2.41 7.99
CA HIS A 18 0.70 -3.17 8.98
C HIS A 18 0.17 -4.61 9.11
N LYS A 19 0.99 -5.50 9.70
CA LYS A 19 0.63 -6.92 9.87
C LYS A 19 -0.63 -7.16 10.71
N LYS A 20 -0.91 -6.30 11.69
CA LYS A 20 -2.01 -6.47 12.66
C LYS A 20 -3.21 -5.59 12.35
N SER A 21 -2.98 -4.39 11.86
CA SER A 21 -4.02 -3.39 11.62
C SER A 21 -3.64 -2.49 10.45
N TRP A 22 -4.63 -1.91 9.83
CA TRP A 22 -4.47 -0.91 8.78
C TRP A 22 -5.04 0.41 9.22
N SER A 23 -4.29 1.48 9.00
CA SER A 23 -4.81 2.84 9.08
C SER A 23 -5.31 3.25 7.71
N VAL A 24 -6.56 3.69 7.62
CA VAL A 24 -7.24 3.98 6.36
C VAL A 24 -7.85 5.36 6.43
N HIS A 25 -7.45 6.23 5.53
CA HIS A 25 -8.06 7.54 5.34
C HIS A 25 -8.89 7.55 4.06
N LEU A 26 -10.12 8.02 4.18
CA LEU A 26 -11.07 8.09 3.07
C LEU A 26 -11.33 9.56 2.72
N ARG A 27 -11.40 9.84 1.43
CA ARG A 27 -11.65 11.17 0.88
C ARG A 27 -12.51 11.08 -0.37
N THR A 28 -13.51 11.95 -0.48
CA THR A 28 -14.29 12.13 -1.71
C THR A 28 -13.87 13.42 -2.40
N ASP A 29 -14.43 13.71 -3.58
CA ASP A 29 -14.19 14.98 -4.27
C ASP A 29 -14.66 16.19 -3.45
N ILE A 30 -15.64 15.99 -2.56
CA ILE A 30 -16.33 17.06 -1.84
C ILE A 30 -15.86 17.15 -0.37
N SER A 31 -15.44 16.04 0.23
CA SER A 31 -15.18 15.99 1.68
C SER A 31 -13.98 15.12 2.04
N ASP A 32 -13.34 15.51 3.14
CA ASP A 32 -12.24 14.80 3.77
C ASP A 32 -12.80 14.04 4.97
N HIS A 33 -12.82 12.71 4.90
CA HIS A 33 -13.44 11.89 5.93
C HIS A 33 -12.44 11.54 7.04
N LYS A 34 -12.96 10.89 8.06
CA LYS A 34 -12.18 10.47 9.23
C LYS A 34 -11.23 9.34 8.87
N THR A 35 -10.00 9.38 9.40
CA THR A 35 -9.12 8.21 9.40
C THR A 35 -9.62 7.16 10.38
N ILE A 36 -9.69 5.93 9.94
CA ILE A 36 -10.12 4.78 10.73
C ILE A 36 -8.99 3.77 10.84
N THR A 37 -8.99 3.00 11.91
CA THR A 37 -8.10 1.84 12.07
C THR A 37 -8.94 0.58 12.03
N ILE A 38 -8.58 -0.35 11.15
CA ILE A 38 -9.29 -1.61 10.95
C ILE A 38 -8.32 -2.79 11.09
N PRO A 39 -8.81 -3.99 11.38
CA PRO A 39 -8.00 -5.21 11.28
C PRO A 39 -7.35 -5.35 9.90
N SER A 40 -6.20 -6.03 9.82
CA SER A 40 -5.51 -6.28 8.55
C SER A 40 -6.25 -7.33 7.70
N SER A 41 -7.42 -6.95 7.19
CA SER A 41 -8.29 -7.80 6.37
C SER A 41 -8.86 -7.03 5.19
N ASN A 42 -8.70 -7.60 4.00
CA ASN A 42 -9.25 -7.04 2.77
C ASN A 42 -10.79 -6.96 2.83
N ASP A 43 -11.42 -8.03 3.37
CA ASP A 43 -12.89 -8.12 3.43
C ASP A 43 -13.49 -7.05 4.34
N VAL A 44 -12.82 -6.73 5.46
CA VAL A 44 -13.28 -5.68 6.39
C VAL A 44 -13.29 -4.32 5.68
N LEU A 45 -12.22 -3.99 4.95
CA LEU A 45 -12.18 -2.74 4.20
C LEU A 45 -13.22 -2.72 3.08
N TYR A 46 -13.35 -3.82 2.34
CA TYR A 46 -14.34 -3.94 1.28
C TYR A 46 -15.76 -3.71 1.78
N HIS A 47 -16.18 -4.42 2.83
CA HIS A 47 -17.50 -4.26 3.43
C HIS A 47 -17.73 -2.85 3.98
N TYR A 48 -16.72 -2.25 4.61
CA TYR A 48 -16.81 -0.87 5.10
C TYR A 48 -17.10 0.11 3.95
N VAL A 49 -16.38 -0.02 2.84
CA VAL A 49 -16.54 0.85 1.67
C VAL A 49 -17.91 0.62 1.02
N GLN A 50 -18.34 -0.63 0.83
CA GLN A 50 -19.64 -0.95 0.24
C GLN A 50 -20.83 -0.42 1.08
N THR A 51 -20.70 -0.42 2.40
CA THR A 51 -21.74 0.05 3.31
C THR A 51 -21.84 1.59 3.34
N ASN A 52 -20.68 2.28 3.37
CA ASN A 52 -20.63 3.71 3.60
C ASN A 52 -20.53 4.55 2.32
N PHE A 53 -20.03 3.95 1.23
CA PHE A 53 -19.77 4.60 -0.06
C PHE A 53 -20.27 3.74 -1.22
N PRO A 54 -21.55 3.37 -1.24
CA PRO A 54 -22.12 2.61 -2.35
C PRO A 54 -21.97 3.40 -3.66
N GLU A 55 -21.79 2.69 -4.76
CA GLU A 55 -21.73 3.26 -6.12
C GLU A 55 -20.62 4.29 -6.36
N HIS A 56 -19.57 4.29 -5.53
CA HIS A 56 -18.38 5.13 -5.79
C HIS A 56 -17.35 4.41 -6.67
N GLU A 57 -16.71 5.15 -7.57
CA GLU A 57 -15.48 4.72 -8.22
C GLU A 57 -14.33 4.80 -7.21
N VAL A 58 -13.80 3.64 -6.81
CA VAL A 58 -12.80 3.57 -5.73
C VAL A 58 -11.39 3.57 -6.30
N SER A 59 -10.59 4.52 -5.82
CA SER A 59 -9.15 4.57 -6.04
C SER A 59 -8.42 4.42 -4.71
N LEU A 60 -7.46 3.50 -4.63
CA LEU A 60 -6.77 3.13 -3.41
C LEU A 60 -5.26 3.22 -3.59
N VAL A 61 -4.56 3.75 -2.60
CA VAL A 61 -3.09 3.82 -2.58
C VAL A 61 -2.52 3.38 -1.25
N TYR A 62 -1.38 2.69 -1.31
CA TYR A 62 -0.55 2.42 -0.13
C TYR A 62 0.94 2.35 -0.49
N GLU A 63 1.80 2.52 0.50
CA GLU A 63 3.25 2.42 0.33
C GLU A 63 3.71 0.96 0.25
N ALA A 64 4.65 0.68 -0.66
CA ALA A 64 5.29 -0.63 -0.74
C ALA A 64 6.03 -0.95 0.55
N GLY A 65 5.73 -2.11 1.13
CA GLY A 65 6.26 -2.50 2.44
C GLY A 65 6.29 -4.01 2.64
N CYS A 66 6.41 -4.41 3.89
CA CYS A 66 6.54 -5.82 4.30
C CYS A 66 5.29 -6.68 4.04
N CYS A 67 4.13 -6.06 3.81
CA CYS A 67 2.86 -6.76 3.56
C CYS A 67 2.67 -7.17 2.08
N GLY A 68 3.61 -6.79 1.21
CA GLY A 68 3.62 -7.20 -0.21
C GLY A 68 2.45 -6.68 -1.02
N PHE A 69 2.02 -7.46 -2.01
CA PHE A 69 1.02 -7.07 -3.02
C PHE A 69 -0.31 -7.80 -2.90
N THR A 70 -0.56 -8.53 -1.82
CA THR A 70 -1.79 -9.32 -1.66
C THR A 70 -3.03 -8.43 -1.63
N ALA A 71 -2.98 -7.32 -0.89
CA ALA A 71 -4.08 -6.36 -0.82
C ALA A 71 -4.34 -5.71 -2.18
N SER A 72 -3.29 -5.27 -2.89
CA SER A 72 -3.47 -4.66 -4.22
C SER A 72 -4.11 -5.61 -5.21
N ARG A 73 -3.67 -6.87 -5.27
CA ARG A 73 -4.26 -7.88 -6.16
C ARG A 73 -5.73 -8.15 -5.82
N TYR A 74 -6.07 -8.20 -4.53
CA TYR A 74 -7.45 -8.40 -4.09
C TYR A 74 -8.36 -7.27 -4.59
N PHE A 75 -8.00 -6.01 -4.35
CA PHE A 75 -8.83 -4.86 -4.72
C PHE A 75 -8.84 -4.61 -6.24
N LEU A 76 -7.74 -4.89 -6.95
CA LEU A 76 -7.73 -4.88 -8.42
C LEU A 76 -8.74 -5.88 -9.01
N ASN A 77 -8.84 -7.09 -8.43
CA ASN A 77 -9.81 -8.10 -8.86
C ASN A 77 -11.27 -7.69 -8.61
N LEU A 78 -11.51 -6.78 -7.67
CA LEU A 78 -12.82 -6.17 -7.42
C LEU A 78 -13.13 -4.96 -8.33
N GLY A 79 -12.21 -4.62 -9.24
CA GLY A 79 -12.37 -3.50 -10.17
C GLY A 79 -12.00 -2.13 -9.59
N TRP A 80 -11.35 -2.07 -8.42
CA TRP A 80 -10.85 -0.81 -7.87
C TRP A 80 -9.57 -0.36 -8.61
N ASN A 81 -9.36 0.95 -8.70
CA ASN A 81 -8.08 1.50 -9.13
C ASN A 81 -7.09 1.44 -7.99
N VAL A 82 -6.01 0.65 -8.12
CA VAL A 82 -5.04 0.47 -7.03
C VAL A 82 -3.65 0.92 -7.44
N LEU A 83 -3.06 1.79 -6.64
CA LEU A 83 -1.68 2.24 -6.75
C LEU A 83 -0.87 1.71 -5.56
N VAL A 84 0.25 1.08 -5.83
CA VAL A 84 1.29 0.83 -4.83
C VAL A 84 2.44 1.78 -5.14
N VAL A 85 2.87 2.56 -4.17
CA VAL A 85 3.88 3.59 -4.38
C VAL A 85 5.16 3.29 -3.60
N ASN A 86 6.30 3.75 -4.12
CA ASN A 86 7.52 3.71 -3.35
C ASN A 86 7.50 4.83 -2.30
N PRO A 87 7.75 4.56 -1.01
CA PRO A 87 7.78 5.57 0.04
C PRO A 87 8.69 6.78 -0.25
N ALA A 88 9.76 6.56 -1.02
CA ALA A 88 10.70 7.62 -1.41
C ALA A 88 10.12 8.60 -2.45
N ASP A 89 9.12 8.18 -3.21
CA ASP A 89 8.53 8.97 -4.30
C ASP A 89 7.26 9.74 -3.86
N VAL A 90 6.83 9.55 -2.60
CA VAL A 90 5.65 10.24 -2.05
C VAL A 90 6.05 11.65 -1.61
N PRO A 91 5.47 12.71 -2.19
CA PRO A 91 5.77 14.08 -1.79
C PRO A 91 5.38 14.32 -0.33
N ARG A 92 6.33 14.84 0.45
CA ARG A 92 6.13 15.19 1.86
C ARG A 92 6.52 16.65 2.07
N THR A 93 5.80 17.36 2.93
CA THR A 93 6.21 18.70 3.37
C THR A 93 7.19 18.58 4.54
N ASP A 94 8.06 19.57 4.73
CA ASP A 94 9.05 19.57 5.83
C ASP A 94 8.41 19.41 7.21
N LYS A 95 7.21 19.95 7.42
CA LYS A 95 6.45 19.76 8.66
C LYS A 95 6.00 18.30 8.89
N GLN A 96 5.70 17.57 7.83
CA GLN A 96 5.31 16.17 7.90
C GLN A 96 6.49 15.24 8.14
N SER A 97 7.72 15.65 7.79
CA SER A 97 8.93 14.86 8.05
C SER A 97 9.26 14.78 9.55
N HIS A 98 8.87 15.79 10.34
CA HIS A 98 9.15 15.86 11.80
C HIS A 98 8.06 15.28 12.69
N GLN A 99 6.82 15.12 12.18
CA GLN A 99 5.70 14.57 12.92
C GLN A 99 5.10 13.38 12.16
N LYS A 100 5.88 12.32 12.07
CA LYS A 100 5.42 11.09 11.41
C LYS A 100 4.39 10.39 12.28
N THR A 101 3.13 10.31 11.81
CA THR A 101 2.07 9.47 12.37
C THR A 101 1.34 8.78 11.22
N ASP A 102 0.94 7.52 11.42
CA ASP A 102 0.23 6.70 10.42
C ASP A 102 -1.01 7.42 9.87
N VAL A 103 -1.67 8.23 10.71
CA VAL A 103 -2.85 9.03 10.32
C VAL A 103 -2.50 10.11 9.30
N LEU A 104 -1.39 10.83 9.52
CA LEU A 104 -0.92 11.88 8.61
C LEU A 104 -0.43 11.30 7.29
N ASP A 105 0.24 10.16 7.35
CA ASP A 105 0.75 9.47 6.17
C ASP A 105 -0.42 8.99 5.28
N CYS A 106 -1.45 8.34 5.83
CA CYS A 106 -2.65 7.92 5.10
C CYS A 106 -3.40 9.10 4.48
N ARG A 107 -3.56 10.19 5.22
CA ARG A 107 -4.23 11.40 4.74
C ARG A 107 -3.47 12.05 3.59
N ASN A 108 -2.16 12.12 3.69
CA ASN A 108 -1.30 12.64 2.63
C ASN A 108 -1.42 11.77 1.36
N LEU A 109 -1.36 10.45 1.50
CA LEU A 109 -1.53 9.51 0.38
C LEU A 109 -2.87 9.71 -0.34
N ALA A 110 -3.98 9.78 0.39
CA ALA A 110 -5.29 10.02 -0.21
C ALA A 110 -5.38 11.36 -0.95
N LYS A 111 -4.78 12.43 -0.40
CA LYS A 111 -4.70 13.74 -1.04
C LYS A 111 -3.87 13.72 -2.31
N GLN A 112 -2.70 13.09 -2.27
CA GLN A 112 -1.80 12.97 -3.43
C GLN A 112 -2.41 12.09 -4.52
N LEU A 113 -3.17 11.05 -4.14
CA LEU A 113 -3.92 10.22 -5.08
C LEU A 113 -4.98 11.04 -5.82
N GLN A 114 -5.78 11.83 -5.09
CA GLN A 114 -6.80 12.70 -5.68
C GLN A 114 -6.20 13.73 -6.64
N SER A 115 -5.04 14.29 -6.32
CA SER A 115 -4.36 15.28 -7.18
C SER A 115 -3.59 14.66 -8.35
N GLY A 116 -3.53 13.32 -8.47
CA GLY A 116 -2.85 12.64 -9.57
C GLY A 116 -1.32 12.74 -9.55
N HIS A 117 -0.72 13.12 -8.42
CA HIS A 117 0.74 13.31 -8.31
C HIS A 117 1.52 12.04 -7.98
N LEU A 118 0.83 10.92 -7.75
CA LEU A 118 1.48 9.67 -7.38
C LEU A 118 1.81 8.82 -8.60
N ARG A 119 3.00 8.23 -8.60
CA ARG A 119 3.40 7.23 -9.58
C ARG A 119 3.42 5.84 -8.93
N GLY A 120 2.58 4.94 -9.45
CA GLY A 120 2.55 3.55 -9.00
C GLY A 120 3.78 2.76 -9.46
N ILE A 121 4.23 1.84 -8.63
CA ILE A 121 5.20 0.82 -9.01
C ILE A 121 4.49 -0.37 -9.68
N TYR A 122 5.25 -1.17 -10.41
CA TYR A 122 4.73 -2.40 -11.01
C TYR A 122 4.30 -3.40 -9.94
N ILE A 123 3.05 -3.86 -10.03
CA ILE A 123 2.50 -4.91 -9.16
C ILE A 123 2.72 -6.26 -9.86
N PRO A 124 3.60 -7.12 -9.34
CA PRO A 124 3.85 -8.43 -9.93
C PRO A 124 2.64 -9.36 -9.74
N ASP A 125 2.43 -10.25 -10.68
CA ASP A 125 1.51 -11.36 -10.48
C ASP A 125 2.00 -12.28 -9.33
N GLN A 126 1.13 -13.19 -8.88
CA GLN A 126 1.43 -14.05 -7.73
C GLN A 126 2.63 -14.98 -8.00
N LYS A 127 2.78 -15.47 -9.22
CA LYS A 127 3.87 -16.36 -9.62
C LYS A 127 5.21 -15.62 -9.64
N GLN A 128 5.23 -14.42 -10.21
CA GLN A 128 6.42 -13.57 -10.24
C GLN A 128 6.85 -13.14 -8.83
N ASP A 129 5.89 -12.78 -7.97
CA ASP A 129 6.16 -12.39 -6.59
C ASP A 129 6.76 -13.55 -5.78
N TYR A 130 6.20 -14.75 -5.97
CA TYR A 130 6.75 -15.97 -5.37
C TYR A 130 8.17 -16.26 -5.85
N LEU A 131 8.41 -16.22 -7.16
CA LEU A 131 9.78 -16.45 -7.72
C LEU A 131 10.78 -15.41 -7.22
N LYS A 132 10.39 -14.12 -7.17
CA LYS A 132 11.24 -13.06 -6.60
C LYS A 132 11.56 -13.33 -5.12
N SER A 133 10.59 -13.81 -4.36
CA SER A 133 10.79 -14.15 -2.94
C SER A 133 11.79 -15.31 -2.77
N LEU A 134 11.69 -16.35 -3.58
CA LEU A 134 12.64 -17.47 -3.57
C LEU A 134 14.08 -17.01 -3.92
N VAL A 135 14.22 -16.17 -4.94
CA VAL A 135 15.55 -15.66 -5.33
C VAL A 135 16.16 -14.80 -4.20
N ARG A 136 15.35 -13.94 -3.58
CA ARG A 136 15.79 -13.13 -2.43
C ARG A 136 16.19 -14.00 -1.24
N GLN A 137 15.39 -15.02 -0.93
CA GLN A 137 15.70 -15.95 0.16
C GLN A 137 17.01 -16.70 -0.09
N ARG A 138 17.23 -17.21 -1.31
CA ARG A 138 18.50 -17.86 -1.70
C ARG A 138 19.68 -16.91 -1.53
N ALA A 139 19.57 -15.68 -2.00
CA ALA A 139 20.62 -14.67 -1.87
C ALA A 139 20.97 -14.37 -0.41
N GLU A 140 19.94 -14.21 0.43
CA GLU A 140 20.12 -13.98 1.86
C GLU A 140 20.78 -15.17 2.56
N THR A 141 20.32 -16.39 2.32
CA THR A 141 20.92 -17.60 2.88
C THR A 141 22.38 -17.75 2.46
N THR A 142 22.72 -17.45 1.20
CA THR A 142 24.09 -17.47 0.71
C THR A 142 24.97 -16.43 1.42
N ARG A 143 24.43 -15.23 1.67
CA ARG A 143 25.13 -14.17 2.41
C ARG A 143 25.40 -14.60 3.86
N GLN A 144 24.43 -15.18 4.52
CA GLN A 144 24.55 -15.69 5.90
C GLN A 144 25.60 -16.81 5.97
N LEU A 145 25.58 -17.75 5.05
CA LEU A 145 26.57 -18.82 4.97
C LEU A 145 28.01 -18.28 4.82
N ARG A 146 28.20 -17.28 3.96
CA ARG A 146 29.51 -16.60 3.81
C ARG A 146 29.96 -15.97 5.12
N LYS A 147 29.06 -15.27 5.81
CA LYS A 147 29.35 -14.62 7.10
C LYS A 147 29.78 -15.65 8.15
N ILE A 148 29.07 -16.77 8.27
CA ILE A 148 29.40 -17.85 9.20
C ILE A 148 30.77 -18.45 8.87
N LYS A 149 31.04 -18.76 7.59
CA LYS A 149 32.33 -19.28 7.15
C LYS A 149 33.49 -18.34 7.48
N CYS A 150 33.31 -17.03 7.28
CA CYS A 150 34.34 -16.03 7.65
C CYS A 150 34.56 -15.98 9.16
N SER A 151 33.49 -16.05 9.95
CA SER A 151 33.59 -16.07 11.43
C SER A 151 34.36 -17.30 11.93
N ILE A 152 34.09 -18.50 11.38
CA ILE A 152 34.80 -19.72 11.72
C ILE A 152 36.30 -19.60 11.35
N LYS A 153 36.59 -19.09 10.14
CA LYS A 153 38.01 -18.90 9.73
C LYS A 153 38.73 -17.92 10.66
N ALA A 154 38.07 -16.83 11.08
CA ALA A 154 38.67 -15.89 12.02
C ALA A 154 39.00 -16.53 13.39
N LEU A 155 38.13 -17.43 13.88
CA LEU A 155 38.37 -18.17 15.12
C LEU A 155 39.53 -19.20 15.01
N LEU A 156 39.74 -19.73 13.81
CA LEU A 156 40.83 -20.70 13.57
C LEU A 156 42.21 -20.06 13.33
N LEU A 157 42.24 -18.72 13.21
CA LEU A 157 43.51 -17.97 13.05
C LEU A 157 44.09 -17.52 14.41
N TYR A 158 43.41 -17.80 15.50
CA TYR A 158 43.86 -17.66 16.86
C TYR A 158 44.17 -19.06 17.43
#